data_fc70cf89c23f39075fa300862181dae8
#
_entry.id   fc70cf89c23f39075fa300862181dae8
#
_cell.length_a   1.000
_cell.length_b   1.000
_cell.length_c   1.000
_cell.angle_alpha   90.00
_cell.angle_beta   90.00
_cell.angle_gamma   90.00
#
_symmetry.space_group_name_H-M   'P 1'
#
loop_
_entity.id
_entity.type
_entity.pdbx_description
1 polymer ?
#
loop_
_entity_poly.entity_id
_entity_poly.type
_entity_poly.pdbx_seq_one_letter_code
_entity_poly.pdbx_strand_id
1 'polypeptide(L)'
;VGGREVSYMYGMYKKLARENTGTFTGKGLEFGGSLIRPEATGYGNVYFLLEMLKTKGIDIKGKVVTVSGSGNVAQYTVQKLISLGAKVVTMSDSDGYIYDPDGIDEKKLAYIFELKNLYRGRIREYAEEYGCKYVEGGRPWGEKCDIAMPSATQNELDGDDARTLLANGCFA
;
A
#
# COMPACT_ATOMS: atom_id res chain seq x y z
N VAL A 1 -2.18 1.54 12.59
CA VAL A 1 -1.56 0.86 13.76
C VAL A 1 -0.31 0.15 13.25
N GLY A 2 0.83 0.53 13.79
CA GLY A 2 2.13 -0.07 13.48
C GLY A 2 2.83 -0.60 14.73
N GLY A 3 4.11 -0.99 14.61
CA GLY A 3 4.89 -1.56 15.72
C GLY A 3 4.93 -0.68 16.97
N ARG A 4 4.95 0.64 16.80
CA ARG A 4 4.91 1.59 17.92
C ARG A 4 3.62 1.48 18.73
N GLU A 5 2.48 1.51 18.07
CA GLU A 5 1.17 1.45 18.73
C GLU A 5 0.95 0.07 19.36
N VAL A 6 1.38 -1.00 18.66
CA VAL A 6 1.38 -2.37 19.20
C VAL A 6 2.25 -2.47 20.45
N SER A 7 3.42 -1.84 20.46
CA SER A 7 4.32 -1.80 21.63
C SER A 7 3.68 -1.07 22.82
N TYR A 8 2.96 0.02 22.59
CA TYR A 8 2.21 0.73 23.62
C TYR A 8 1.08 -0.14 24.22
N MET A 9 0.32 -0.81 23.36
CA MET A 9 -0.73 -1.73 23.79
C MET A 9 -0.16 -2.90 24.61
N TYR A 10 0.95 -3.48 24.18
CA TYR A 10 1.62 -4.54 24.92
C TYR A 10 2.16 -4.07 26.26
N GLY A 11 2.78 -2.88 26.32
CA GLY A 11 3.25 -2.28 27.57
C GLY A 11 2.10 -2.08 28.59
N MET A 12 0.94 -1.65 28.12
CA MET A 12 -0.25 -1.52 28.98
C MET A 12 -0.80 -2.88 29.41
N TYR A 13 -0.91 -3.85 28.48
CA TYR A 13 -1.31 -5.22 28.78
C TYR A 13 -0.43 -5.84 29.89
N LYS A 14 0.90 -5.72 29.73
CA LYS A 14 1.86 -6.22 30.72
C LYS A 14 1.64 -5.60 32.13
N LYS A 15 1.32 -4.31 32.17
CA LYS A 15 0.99 -3.62 33.44
C LYS A 15 -0.29 -4.16 34.09
N LEU A 16 -1.35 -4.33 33.31
CA LEU A 16 -2.67 -4.71 33.80
C LEU A 16 -2.74 -6.21 34.17
N ALA A 17 -2.24 -7.06 33.27
CA ALA A 17 -2.29 -8.51 33.45
C ALA A 17 -1.17 -9.05 34.35
N ARG A 18 -0.08 -8.28 34.54
CA ARG A 18 1.15 -8.73 35.23
C ARG A 18 1.76 -9.98 34.57
N GLU A 19 1.61 -10.11 33.25
CA GLU A 19 2.06 -11.25 32.48
C GLU A 19 3.04 -10.80 31.39
N ASN A 20 3.94 -11.70 30.99
CA ASN A 20 4.87 -11.51 29.88
C ASN A 20 4.66 -12.61 28.86
N THR A 21 3.54 -12.54 28.16
CA THR A 21 3.12 -13.54 27.18
C THR A 21 3.55 -13.18 25.76
N GLY A 22 3.41 -14.12 24.83
CA GLY A 22 3.68 -13.92 23.41
C GLY A 22 2.62 -13.13 22.61
N THR A 23 1.67 -12.48 23.28
CA THR A 23 0.60 -11.71 22.64
C THR A 23 1.11 -10.48 21.89
N PHE A 24 0.26 -9.89 21.04
CA PHE A 24 0.53 -8.69 20.24
C PHE A 24 1.65 -8.87 19.20
N THR A 25 1.29 -9.43 18.06
CA THR A 25 2.18 -9.54 16.88
C THR A 25 2.61 -8.14 16.40
N GLY A 26 3.90 -7.98 16.10
CA GLY A 26 4.47 -6.73 15.59
C GLY A 26 5.01 -5.79 16.67
N LYS A 27 5.06 -6.23 17.94
CA LYS A 27 5.76 -5.46 19.00
C LYS A 27 7.27 -5.43 18.77
N GLY A 28 7.94 -4.40 19.30
CA GLY A 28 9.38 -4.24 19.20
C GLY A 28 10.17 -5.37 19.87
N LEU A 29 11.44 -5.51 19.49
CA LEU A 29 12.36 -6.50 20.05
C LEU A 29 12.52 -6.35 21.56
N GLU A 30 12.50 -5.14 22.06
CA GLU A 30 12.57 -4.77 23.49
C GLU A 30 11.39 -5.32 24.31
N PHE A 31 10.30 -5.69 23.63
CA PHE A 31 9.13 -6.33 24.23
C PHE A 31 9.04 -7.84 23.93
N GLY A 32 10.15 -8.44 23.50
CA GLY A 32 10.18 -9.85 23.11
C GLY A 32 9.52 -10.13 21.76
N GLY A 33 9.43 -9.12 20.89
CA GLY A 33 8.96 -9.27 19.51
C GLY A 33 9.99 -9.99 18.64
N SER A 34 9.55 -10.45 17.48
CA SER A 34 10.40 -11.06 16.47
C SER A 34 10.97 -10.02 15.51
N LEU A 35 12.10 -10.33 14.86
CA LEU A 35 12.56 -9.58 13.70
C LEU A 35 11.49 -9.61 12.62
N ILE A 36 11.16 -8.44 12.09
CA ILE A 36 10.18 -8.32 11.00
C ILE A 36 10.89 -8.10 9.66
N ARG A 37 10.19 -8.45 8.59
CA ARG A 37 10.52 -8.05 7.23
C ARG A 37 9.42 -7.09 6.77
N PRO A 38 9.64 -5.77 6.81
CA PRO A 38 8.61 -4.78 6.49
C PRO A 38 7.99 -4.98 5.11
N GLU A 39 8.79 -5.45 4.15
CA GLU A 39 8.43 -5.68 2.76
C GLU A 39 7.56 -6.94 2.52
N ALA A 40 7.52 -7.86 3.48
CA ALA A 40 7.00 -9.21 3.23
C ALA A 40 5.56 -9.25 2.69
N THR A 41 4.66 -8.45 3.27
CA THR A 41 3.25 -8.44 2.84
C THR A 41 3.09 -7.80 1.46
N GLY A 42 3.70 -6.64 1.23
CA GLY A 42 3.64 -5.95 -0.07
C GLY A 42 4.27 -6.77 -1.19
N TYR A 43 5.43 -7.36 -0.95
CA TYR A 43 6.09 -8.22 -1.93
C TYR A 43 5.31 -9.51 -2.18
N GLY A 44 4.76 -10.13 -1.13
CA GLY A 44 3.93 -11.33 -1.24
C GLY A 44 2.69 -11.10 -2.11
N ASN A 45 2.06 -9.93 -1.96
CA ASN A 45 0.94 -9.52 -2.80
C ASN A 45 1.34 -9.49 -4.29
N VAL A 46 2.48 -8.87 -4.61
CA VAL A 46 2.98 -8.83 -6.00
C VAL A 46 3.41 -10.20 -6.51
N TYR A 47 4.03 -11.03 -5.69
CA TYR A 47 4.39 -12.40 -6.11
C TYR A 47 3.15 -13.23 -6.43
N PHE A 48 2.09 -13.10 -5.64
CA PHE A 48 0.82 -13.75 -5.95
C PHE A 48 0.23 -13.26 -7.28
N LEU A 49 0.25 -11.93 -7.51
CA LEU A 49 -0.14 -11.36 -8.80
C LEU A 49 0.66 -11.97 -9.97
N LEU A 50 1.99 -12.10 -9.83
CA LEU A 50 2.83 -12.68 -10.89
C LEU A 50 2.41 -14.12 -11.22
N GLU A 51 2.09 -14.93 -10.22
CA GLU A 51 1.60 -16.28 -10.46
C GLU A 51 0.24 -16.30 -11.15
N MET A 52 -0.66 -15.37 -10.79
CA MET A 52 -1.93 -15.18 -11.51
C MET A 52 -1.69 -14.81 -12.99
N LEU A 53 -0.81 -13.84 -13.25
CA LEU A 53 -0.50 -13.40 -14.62
C LEU A 53 0.13 -14.51 -15.47
N LYS A 54 0.98 -15.35 -14.88
CA LYS A 54 1.57 -16.53 -15.56
C LYS A 54 0.50 -17.49 -16.10
N THR A 55 -0.62 -17.68 -15.39
CA THR A 55 -1.70 -18.55 -15.85
C THR A 55 -2.34 -18.07 -17.17
N LYS A 56 -2.14 -16.79 -17.49
CA LYS A 56 -2.64 -16.14 -18.71
C LYS A 56 -1.55 -15.79 -19.71
N GLY A 57 -0.29 -16.09 -19.40
CA GLY A 57 0.85 -15.71 -20.24
C GLY A 57 1.08 -14.20 -20.33
N ILE A 58 0.67 -13.44 -19.33
CA ILE A 58 0.76 -11.98 -19.30
C ILE A 58 2.02 -11.55 -18.56
N ASP A 59 2.81 -10.63 -19.15
CA ASP A 59 3.94 -9.97 -18.51
C ASP A 59 3.45 -8.71 -17.77
N ILE A 60 3.97 -8.48 -16.57
CA ILE A 60 3.67 -7.30 -15.75
C ILE A 60 4.37 -6.03 -16.26
N LYS A 61 5.46 -6.20 -17.02
CA LYS A 61 6.25 -5.08 -17.53
C LYS A 61 5.40 -4.15 -18.40
N GLY A 62 5.44 -2.85 -18.07
CA GLY A 62 4.68 -1.81 -18.77
C GLY A 62 3.20 -1.75 -18.46
N LYS A 63 2.68 -2.63 -17.57
CA LYS A 63 1.28 -2.57 -17.15
C LYS A 63 1.02 -1.39 -16.23
N VAL A 64 -0.11 -0.75 -16.43
CA VAL A 64 -0.58 0.35 -15.58
C VAL A 64 -1.30 -0.22 -14.37
N VAL A 65 -0.85 0.18 -13.19
CA VAL A 65 -1.35 -0.37 -11.92
C VAL A 65 -1.89 0.75 -11.04
N THR A 66 -3.11 0.56 -10.55
CA THR A 66 -3.67 1.37 -9.45
C THR A 66 -3.42 0.67 -8.12
N VAL A 67 -2.93 1.42 -7.15
CA VAL A 67 -2.69 0.94 -5.78
C VAL A 67 -3.45 1.83 -4.82
N SER A 68 -4.17 1.26 -3.87
CA SER A 68 -4.75 1.98 -2.75
C SER A 68 -3.85 1.93 -1.52
N GLY A 69 -4.05 2.89 -0.60
CA GLY A 69 -3.23 3.02 0.59
C GLY A 69 -1.91 3.75 0.33
N SER A 70 -1.25 4.10 1.40
CA SER A 70 0.11 4.67 1.44
C SER A 70 0.88 4.23 2.69
N GLY A 71 0.38 3.20 3.36
CA GLY A 71 1.03 2.56 4.50
C GLY A 71 2.05 1.50 4.07
N ASN A 72 2.48 0.68 5.02
CA ASN A 72 3.53 -0.33 4.81
C ASN A 72 3.24 -1.24 3.60
N VAL A 73 2.06 -1.86 3.53
CA VAL A 73 1.71 -2.78 2.45
C VAL A 73 1.77 -2.08 1.09
N ALA A 74 1.13 -0.92 0.97
CA ALA A 74 1.09 -0.16 -0.29
C ALA A 74 2.49 0.28 -0.74
N GLN A 75 3.31 0.82 0.18
CA GLN A 75 4.68 1.26 -0.13
C GLN A 75 5.52 0.14 -0.73
N TYR A 76 5.53 -1.04 -0.10
CA TYR A 76 6.32 -2.18 -0.59
C TYR A 76 5.67 -2.87 -1.80
N THR A 77 4.35 -2.84 -1.95
CA THR A 77 3.68 -3.25 -3.20
C THR A 77 4.16 -2.38 -4.36
N VAL A 78 4.13 -1.05 -4.21
CA VAL A 78 4.60 -0.10 -5.22
C VAL A 78 6.08 -0.32 -5.53
N GLN A 79 6.93 -0.46 -4.51
CA GLN A 79 8.36 -0.70 -4.69
C GLN A 79 8.61 -1.96 -5.55
N LYS A 80 7.92 -3.05 -5.25
CA LYS A 80 8.08 -4.29 -6.00
C LYS A 80 7.56 -4.18 -7.43
N LEU A 81 6.41 -3.53 -7.64
CA LEU A 81 5.85 -3.30 -8.97
C LEU A 81 6.80 -2.49 -9.85
N ILE A 82 7.37 -1.40 -9.33
CA ILE A 82 8.34 -0.56 -10.04
C ILE A 82 9.57 -1.38 -10.42
N SER A 83 10.11 -2.18 -9.51
CA SER A 83 11.30 -3.02 -9.76
C SER A 83 11.09 -4.05 -10.88
N LEU A 84 9.84 -4.41 -11.16
CA LEU A 84 9.43 -5.32 -12.24
C LEU A 84 9.04 -4.59 -13.53
N GLY A 85 9.15 -3.26 -13.54
CA GLY A 85 8.84 -2.44 -14.72
C GLY A 85 7.36 -2.16 -14.93
N ALA A 86 6.51 -2.34 -13.93
CA ALA A 86 5.13 -1.87 -13.96
C ALA A 86 5.06 -0.35 -13.72
N LYS A 87 4.01 0.29 -14.20
CA LYS A 87 3.75 1.72 -14.02
C LYS A 87 2.65 1.93 -13.00
N VAL A 88 3.02 2.31 -11.78
CA VAL A 88 2.06 2.62 -10.71
C VAL A 88 1.63 4.08 -10.83
N VAL A 89 0.31 4.32 -10.88
CA VAL A 89 -0.23 5.65 -11.15
C VAL A 89 -1.05 6.24 -9.99
N THR A 90 -1.36 5.45 -8.97
CA THR A 90 -2.14 5.93 -7.80
C THR A 90 -1.56 5.43 -6.50
N MET A 91 -1.73 6.21 -5.45
CA MET A 91 -1.71 5.83 -4.04
C MET A 91 -2.79 6.62 -3.30
N SER A 92 -3.25 6.15 -2.16
CA SER A 92 -4.32 6.80 -1.40
C SER A 92 -4.08 6.79 0.11
N ASP A 93 -4.83 7.61 0.81
CA ASP A 93 -5.02 7.50 2.26
C ASP A 93 -6.50 7.74 2.62
N SER A 94 -6.80 7.98 3.91
CA SER A 94 -8.18 8.18 4.36
C SER A 94 -8.84 9.44 3.82
N ASP A 95 -8.06 10.40 3.33
CA ASP A 95 -8.54 11.71 2.90
C ASP A 95 -8.74 11.79 1.38
N GLY A 96 -8.16 10.85 0.62
CA GLY A 96 -8.28 10.82 -0.84
C GLY A 96 -7.14 10.06 -1.51
N TYR A 97 -6.99 10.28 -2.82
CA TYR A 97 -5.94 9.63 -3.60
C TYR A 97 -5.23 10.60 -4.55
N ILE A 98 -4.01 10.23 -4.92
CA ILE A 98 -3.26 10.86 -5.98
C ILE A 98 -3.41 10.07 -7.28
N TYR A 99 -3.43 10.78 -8.41
CA TYR A 99 -3.27 10.21 -9.74
C TYR A 99 -2.10 10.90 -10.45
N ASP A 100 -1.05 10.14 -10.65
CA ASP A 100 0.18 10.58 -11.33
C ASP A 100 0.30 9.83 -12.67
N PRO A 101 -0.09 10.46 -13.79
CA PRO A 101 -0.08 9.82 -15.10
C PRO A 101 1.33 9.48 -15.60
N ASP A 102 2.37 10.14 -15.08
CA ASP A 102 3.76 9.84 -15.41
C ASP A 102 4.27 8.60 -14.69
N GLY A 103 3.58 8.20 -13.63
CA GLY A 103 3.93 7.08 -12.78
C GLY A 103 4.81 7.47 -11.60
N ILE A 104 4.74 6.64 -10.57
CA ILE A 104 5.55 6.75 -9.36
C ILE A 104 6.85 5.99 -9.61
N ASP A 105 7.96 6.69 -9.67
CA ASP A 105 9.32 6.13 -9.78
C ASP A 105 9.96 5.94 -8.40
N GLU A 106 11.20 5.45 -8.37
CA GLU A 106 11.95 5.21 -7.13
C GLU A 106 12.14 6.48 -6.29
N LYS A 107 12.40 7.64 -6.94
CA LYS A 107 12.58 8.93 -6.27
C LYS A 107 11.28 9.41 -5.62
N LYS A 108 10.18 9.34 -6.36
CA LYS A 108 8.85 9.70 -5.89
C LYS A 108 8.40 8.76 -4.76
N LEU A 109 8.72 7.48 -4.88
CA LEU A 109 8.43 6.51 -3.82
C LEU A 109 9.26 6.79 -2.56
N ALA A 110 10.54 7.14 -2.69
CA ALA A 110 11.37 7.52 -1.54
C ALA A 110 10.78 8.72 -0.78
N TYR A 111 10.27 9.72 -1.49
CA TYR A 111 9.53 10.83 -0.89
C TYR A 111 8.31 10.34 -0.10
N ILE A 112 7.52 9.39 -0.65
CA ILE A 112 6.36 8.81 0.05
C ILE A 112 6.79 8.07 1.32
N PHE A 113 7.89 7.31 1.27
CA PHE A 113 8.45 6.66 2.46
C PHE A 113 8.78 7.68 3.57
N GLU A 114 9.44 8.76 3.22
CA GLU A 114 9.79 9.82 4.16
C GLU A 114 8.54 10.52 4.71
N LEU A 115 7.64 10.96 3.81
CA LEU A 115 6.38 11.61 4.14
C LEU A 115 5.54 10.78 5.13
N LYS A 116 5.37 9.49 4.86
CA LYS A 116 4.47 8.64 5.66
C LYS A 116 5.13 8.10 6.93
N ASN A 117 6.40 7.74 6.88
CA ASN A 117 7.05 7.02 7.98
C ASN A 117 7.76 7.97 8.95
N LEU A 118 8.29 9.10 8.46
CA LEU A 118 8.96 10.09 9.30
C LEU A 118 8.02 11.23 9.70
N TYR A 119 7.43 11.92 8.72
CA TYR A 119 6.59 13.10 8.96
C TYR A 119 5.13 12.76 9.27
N ARG A 120 4.66 11.54 8.90
CA ARG A 120 3.25 11.11 9.05
C ARG A 120 2.27 12.01 8.33
N GLY A 121 2.73 12.61 7.24
CA GLY A 121 1.96 13.49 6.39
C GLY A 121 0.88 12.78 5.59
N ARG A 122 0.14 13.55 4.81
CA ARG A 122 -0.94 13.08 3.94
C ARG A 122 -0.47 12.94 2.51
N ILE A 123 -1.09 12.02 1.77
CA ILE A 123 -0.71 11.80 0.37
C ILE A 123 -0.96 13.03 -0.53
N ARG A 124 -1.81 13.97 -0.10
CA ARG A 124 -2.00 15.27 -0.74
C ARG A 124 -0.69 16.03 -0.94
N GLU A 125 0.22 16.00 0.05
CA GLU A 125 1.51 16.67 -0.01
C GLU A 125 2.39 16.18 -1.17
N TYR A 126 2.25 14.90 -1.55
CA TYR A 126 2.88 14.38 -2.76
C TYR A 126 2.34 15.08 -4.02
N ALA A 127 1.01 15.30 -4.09
CA ALA A 127 0.42 15.96 -5.25
C ALA A 127 0.88 17.43 -5.36
N GLU A 128 1.06 18.09 -4.24
CA GLU A 128 1.60 19.47 -4.18
C GLU A 128 3.07 19.51 -4.62
N GLU A 129 3.89 18.56 -4.20
CA GLU A 129 5.32 18.47 -4.55
C GLU A 129 5.55 18.13 -6.03
N TYR A 130 4.80 17.18 -6.57
CA TYR A 130 5.01 16.67 -7.93
C TYR A 130 4.02 17.21 -8.97
N GLY A 131 3.08 18.07 -8.57
CA GLY A 131 2.13 18.71 -9.49
C GLY A 131 1.13 17.75 -10.12
N CYS A 132 0.81 16.62 -9.48
CA CYS A 132 -0.16 15.66 -9.98
C CYS A 132 -1.57 15.88 -9.42
N LYS A 133 -2.55 15.17 -9.97
CA LYS A 133 -3.96 15.29 -9.54
C LYS A 133 -4.14 14.70 -8.13
N TYR A 134 -4.83 15.43 -7.25
CA TYR A 134 -5.38 14.93 -6.00
C TYR A 134 -6.90 14.92 -6.05
N VAL A 135 -7.51 13.85 -5.58
CA VAL A 135 -8.98 13.71 -5.48
C VAL A 135 -9.35 13.48 -4.02
N GLU A 136 -9.96 14.49 -3.41
CA GLU A 136 -10.40 14.47 -2.02
C GLU A 136 -11.57 13.52 -1.82
N GLY A 137 -11.56 12.73 -0.76
CA GLY A 137 -12.62 11.78 -0.40
C GLY A 137 -12.82 10.63 -1.38
N GLY A 138 -12.04 10.58 -2.48
CA GLY A 138 -12.18 9.57 -3.53
C GLY A 138 -11.39 8.30 -3.27
N ARG A 139 -11.75 7.25 -4.00
CA ARG A 139 -11.02 5.98 -4.12
C ARG A 139 -10.47 5.84 -5.54
N PRO A 140 -9.29 5.21 -5.75
CA PRO A 140 -8.62 5.23 -7.05
C PRO A 140 -9.23 4.32 -8.13
N TRP A 141 -10.34 3.63 -7.83
CA TRP A 141 -10.91 2.58 -8.67
C TRP A 141 -11.59 3.09 -9.96
N GLY A 142 -11.80 4.42 -10.07
CA GLY A 142 -12.26 5.07 -11.29
C GLY A 142 -11.18 5.32 -12.34
N GLU A 143 -9.92 5.29 -11.95
CA GLU A 143 -8.81 5.55 -12.86
C GLU A 143 -8.53 4.33 -13.75
N LYS A 144 -8.20 4.59 -15.02
CA LYS A 144 -7.94 3.51 -16.00
C LYS A 144 -6.65 2.78 -15.65
N CYS A 145 -6.74 1.45 -15.54
CA CYS A 145 -5.59 0.59 -15.24
C CYS A 145 -5.74 -0.79 -15.89
N ASP A 146 -4.64 -1.52 -15.95
CA ASP A 146 -4.60 -2.95 -16.30
C ASP A 146 -4.82 -3.83 -15.06
N ILE A 147 -4.30 -3.38 -13.92
CA ILE A 147 -4.24 -4.14 -12.67
C ILE A 147 -4.62 -3.21 -11.51
N ALA A 148 -5.45 -3.71 -10.59
CA ALA A 148 -5.82 -3.03 -9.35
C ALA A 148 -5.27 -3.78 -8.14
N MET A 149 -4.55 -3.08 -7.26
CA MET A 149 -3.90 -3.65 -6.08
C MET A 149 -4.44 -3.00 -4.79
N PRO A 150 -5.56 -3.50 -4.24
CA PRO A 150 -6.06 -3.03 -2.96
C PRO A 150 -5.04 -3.30 -1.85
N SER A 151 -4.53 -2.24 -1.20
CA SER A 151 -3.43 -2.33 -0.24
C SER A 151 -3.63 -1.45 1.00
N ALA A 152 -4.87 -1.01 1.26
CA ALA A 152 -5.21 -0.14 2.40
C ALA A 152 -5.93 -0.91 3.52
N THR A 153 -7.23 -1.12 3.40
CA THR A 153 -8.04 -1.75 4.44
C THR A 153 -8.99 -2.80 3.87
N GLN A 154 -9.55 -3.64 4.73
CA GLN A 154 -10.61 -4.55 4.32
C GLN A 154 -11.84 -3.77 3.83
N ASN A 155 -12.59 -4.34 2.89
CA ASN A 155 -13.83 -3.78 2.33
C ASN A 155 -13.66 -2.41 1.65
N GLU A 156 -12.46 -2.10 1.17
CA GLU A 156 -12.19 -0.85 0.45
C GLU A 156 -12.65 -0.84 -1.01
N LEU A 157 -13.02 -2.00 -1.55
CA LEU A 157 -13.53 -2.17 -2.90
C LEU A 157 -14.91 -2.81 -2.82
N ASP A 158 -15.91 -2.13 -3.35
CA ASP A 158 -17.30 -2.62 -3.40
C ASP A 158 -17.70 -3.12 -4.80
N GLY A 159 -18.97 -3.51 -4.95
CA GLY A 159 -19.46 -4.05 -6.21
C GLY A 159 -19.49 -3.03 -7.35
N ASP A 160 -19.67 -1.75 -7.05
CA ASP A 160 -19.70 -0.68 -8.06
C ASP A 160 -18.28 -0.31 -8.48
N ASP A 161 -17.33 -0.30 -7.55
CA ASP A 161 -15.91 -0.16 -7.84
C ASP A 161 -15.44 -1.30 -8.77
N ALA A 162 -15.80 -2.54 -8.48
CA ALA A 162 -15.43 -3.69 -9.29
C ALA A 162 -15.99 -3.60 -10.73
N ARG A 163 -17.25 -3.17 -10.88
CA ARG A 163 -17.86 -2.94 -12.21
C ARG A 163 -17.12 -1.85 -12.97
N THR A 164 -16.75 -0.77 -12.28
CA THR A 164 -16.01 0.34 -12.85
C THR A 164 -14.63 -0.10 -13.33
N LEU A 165 -13.88 -0.85 -12.52
CA LEU A 165 -12.58 -1.41 -12.89
C LEU A 165 -12.68 -2.30 -14.14
N LEU A 166 -13.67 -3.22 -14.17
CA LEU A 166 -13.88 -4.08 -15.34
C LEU A 166 -14.26 -3.29 -16.60
N ALA A 167 -15.13 -2.28 -16.46
CA ALA A 167 -15.51 -1.41 -17.57
C ALA A 167 -14.32 -0.60 -18.13
N ASN A 168 -13.37 -0.25 -17.27
CA ASN A 168 -12.12 0.45 -17.62
C ASN A 168 -11.04 -0.48 -18.19
N GLY A 169 -11.29 -1.79 -18.25
CA GLY A 169 -10.38 -2.77 -18.84
C GLY A 169 -9.40 -3.40 -17.85
N CYS A 170 -9.59 -3.19 -16.56
CA CYS A 170 -8.81 -3.88 -15.51
C CYS A 170 -9.09 -5.39 -15.60
N PHE A 171 -8.02 -6.20 -15.65
CA PHE A 171 -8.13 -7.66 -15.83
C PHE A 171 -7.56 -8.46 -14.63
N ALA A 172 -6.93 -7.80 -13.64
CA ALA A 172 -6.40 -8.42 -12.42
C ALA A 172 -6.44 -7.45 -11.24
#